data_ab9799596fd080651ee8c02ecf65ff2c
#
_entry.id   ab9799596fd080651ee8c02ecf65ff2c
#
_cell.length_a   1.000
_cell.length_b   1.000
_cell.length_c   1.000
_cell.angle_alpha   90.00
_cell.angle_beta   90.00
_cell.angle_gamma   90.00
#
_symmetry.space_group_name_H-M   'P 1'
#
loop_
_entity.id
_entity.type
_entity.pdbx_description
1 polymer ?
#
loop_
_entity_poly.entity_id
_entity_poly.type
_entity_poly.pdbx_seq_one_letter_code
_entity_poly.pdbx_strand_id
1 'polypeptide(L)'
;MSLIKITRNFNTNTPSWESILNNFNYSVNHKNEIKFNPVSFFVSHDAHLIDEVKNVLTALNLKYAHLYLNLAVEKNTFRRHKDEDDVWFWQAQGITKWQFDDEKHILEPGDLIYVPKHIYHDVTPLTPRAGISMSL
;
A
#
# COMPACT_ATOMS: atom_id res chain seq x y z
N MET A 1 15.07 18.01 8.64
CA MET A 1 13.65 17.70 8.93
C MET A 1 13.12 16.78 7.85
N SER A 2 12.50 15.68 8.25
CA SER A 2 11.92 14.75 7.30
C SER A 2 10.63 15.32 6.69
N LEU A 3 10.45 15.14 5.38
CA LEU A 3 9.20 15.45 4.68
C LEU A 3 8.21 14.28 4.75
N ILE A 4 8.68 13.10 5.17
CA ILE A 4 7.88 11.91 5.30
C ILE A 4 7.13 11.99 6.63
N LYS A 5 5.86 11.63 6.62
CA LYS A 5 5.04 11.67 7.83
C LYS A 5 4.41 10.31 8.08
N ILE A 6 4.55 9.83 9.32
CA ILE A 6 3.94 8.56 9.75
C ILE A 6 2.94 8.86 10.83
N THR A 7 1.73 8.35 10.66
CA THR A 7 0.67 8.39 11.65
C THR A 7 0.42 6.96 12.11
N ARG A 8 0.89 6.63 13.32
CA ARG A 8 0.68 5.31 13.92
C ARG A 8 -0.78 5.16 14.31
N ASN A 9 -1.34 3.97 14.06
CA ASN A 9 -2.73 3.67 14.38
C ASN A 9 -3.70 4.69 13.78
N PHE A 10 -3.41 5.16 12.59
CA PHE A 10 -4.24 6.13 11.88
C PHE A 10 -5.69 5.63 11.77
N ASN A 11 -5.84 4.39 11.33
CA ASN A 11 -7.13 3.73 11.27
C ASN A 11 -6.91 2.21 11.34
N THR A 12 -7.32 1.60 12.46
CA THR A 12 -7.14 0.18 12.70
C THR A 12 -8.29 -0.67 12.14
N ASN A 13 -9.34 -0.04 11.61
CA ASN A 13 -10.39 -0.74 10.89
C ASN A 13 -9.94 -1.02 9.46
N THR A 14 -8.94 -1.88 9.33
CA THR A 14 -8.34 -2.23 8.06
C THR A 14 -9.14 -3.34 7.38
N PRO A 15 -9.09 -3.41 6.03
CA PRO A 15 -9.69 -4.54 5.32
C PRO A 15 -9.12 -5.87 5.80
N SER A 16 -10.00 -6.86 5.98
CA SER A 16 -9.58 -8.21 6.30
C SER A 16 -8.90 -8.88 5.10
N TRP A 17 -8.14 -9.94 5.35
CA TRP A 17 -7.59 -10.75 4.26
C TRP A 17 -8.69 -11.25 3.31
N GLU A 18 -9.84 -11.63 3.85
CA GLU A 18 -10.98 -12.05 3.01
C GLU A 18 -11.42 -10.95 2.06
N SER A 19 -11.62 -9.73 2.57
CA SER A 19 -11.99 -8.57 1.73
C SER A 19 -10.94 -8.26 0.69
N ILE A 20 -9.67 -8.33 1.07
CA ILE A 20 -8.52 -8.09 0.18
C ILE A 20 -8.49 -9.11 -0.95
N LEU A 21 -8.61 -10.38 -0.63
CA LEU A 21 -8.56 -11.46 -1.63
C LEU A 21 -9.79 -11.44 -2.52
N ASN A 22 -10.97 -11.10 -1.99
CA ASN A 22 -12.17 -10.92 -2.81
C ASN A 22 -12.01 -9.75 -3.79
N ASN A 23 -11.41 -8.64 -3.34
CA ASN A 23 -11.14 -7.51 -4.21
C ASN A 23 -10.13 -7.86 -5.31
N PHE A 24 -9.08 -8.60 -4.94
CA PHE A 24 -8.10 -9.07 -5.91
C PHE A 24 -8.75 -9.99 -6.93
N ASN A 25 -9.59 -10.92 -6.49
CA ASN A 25 -10.32 -11.82 -7.39
C ASN A 25 -11.24 -11.04 -8.34
N TYR A 26 -11.91 -10.02 -7.84
CA TYR A 26 -12.71 -9.11 -8.69
C TYR A 26 -11.83 -8.48 -9.77
N SER A 27 -10.67 -7.96 -9.40
CA SER A 27 -9.75 -7.31 -10.34
C SER A 27 -9.23 -8.27 -11.40
N VAL A 28 -8.92 -9.51 -11.03
CA VAL A 28 -8.51 -10.55 -11.98
C VAL A 28 -9.61 -10.80 -13.01
N ASN A 29 -10.84 -10.94 -12.54
CA ASN A 29 -11.99 -11.19 -13.42
C ASN A 29 -12.30 -10.01 -14.35
N HIS A 30 -11.92 -8.80 -13.97
CA HIS A 30 -12.12 -7.58 -14.76
C HIS A 30 -10.82 -7.10 -15.42
N LYS A 31 -9.74 -7.89 -15.33
CA LYS A 31 -8.42 -7.60 -15.94
C LYS A 31 -7.80 -6.28 -15.48
N ASN A 32 -8.03 -5.92 -14.21
CA ASN A 32 -7.49 -4.69 -13.59
C ASN A 32 -6.34 -4.95 -12.62
N GLU A 33 -5.74 -6.15 -12.66
CA GLU A 33 -4.56 -6.45 -11.84
C GLU A 33 -3.28 -6.32 -12.66
N ILE A 34 -2.20 -6.02 -11.96
CA ILE A 34 -0.85 -6.04 -12.52
C ILE A 34 -0.04 -7.08 -11.74
N LYS A 35 0.62 -7.98 -12.45
CA LYS A 35 1.46 -9.02 -11.87
C LYS A 35 2.92 -8.73 -12.17
N PHE A 36 3.75 -8.93 -11.16
CA PHE A 36 5.19 -8.78 -11.30
C PHE A 36 5.88 -10.13 -11.15
N ASN A 37 7.02 -10.29 -11.80
CA ASN A 37 7.80 -11.50 -11.71
C ASN A 37 8.92 -11.31 -10.66
N PRO A 38 9.11 -12.24 -9.70
CA PRO A 38 8.30 -13.43 -9.48
C PRO A 38 6.88 -13.12 -8.99
N VAL A 39 5.98 -14.08 -9.12
CA VAL A 39 4.52 -13.89 -9.05
C VAL A 39 4.01 -13.77 -7.60
N SER A 40 4.75 -13.16 -6.71
CA SER A 40 4.31 -12.97 -5.33
C SER A 40 3.92 -11.52 -5.01
N PHE A 41 4.07 -10.62 -5.98
CA PHE A 41 3.69 -9.22 -5.85
C PHE A 41 2.63 -8.86 -6.88
N PHE A 42 1.51 -8.32 -6.40
CA PHE A 42 0.36 -7.98 -7.24
C PHE A 42 -0.11 -6.57 -6.93
N VAL A 43 -0.61 -5.88 -7.95
CA VAL A 43 -1.25 -4.57 -7.81
C VAL A 43 -2.65 -4.66 -8.39
N SER A 44 -3.65 -4.21 -7.63
CA SER A 44 -5.03 -4.09 -8.09
C SER A 44 -5.43 -2.62 -8.11
N HIS A 45 -6.13 -2.20 -9.15
CA HIS A 45 -6.60 -0.82 -9.30
C HIS A 45 -8.04 -0.62 -8.79
N ASP A 46 -8.63 -1.62 -8.15
CA ASP A 46 -10.02 -1.60 -7.68
C ASP A 46 -10.15 -1.49 -6.16
N ALA A 47 -9.09 -1.10 -5.47
CA ALA A 47 -9.10 -0.99 -4.00
C ALA A 47 -10.18 -0.04 -3.49
N HIS A 48 -10.56 0.97 -4.28
CA HIS A 48 -11.62 1.93 -3.93
C HIS A 48 -12.99 1.27 -3.76
N LEU A 49 -13.18 0.01 -4.19
CA LEU A 49 -14.42 -0.73 -4.01
C LEU A 49 -14.53 -1.36 -2.61
N ILE A 50 -13.44 -1.40 -1.85
CA ILE A 50 -13.46 -1.90 -0.48
C ILE A 50 -14.03 -0.81 0.43
N ASP A 51 -15.02 -1.16 1.27
CA ASP A 51 -15.72 -0.17 2.09
C ASP A 51 -14.79 0.61 3.03
N GLU A 52 -13.88 -0.08 3.71
CA GLU A 52 -12.92 0.56 4.61
C GLU A 52 -12.00 1.53 3.85
N VAL A 53 -11.66 1.20 2.62
CA VAL A 53 -10.84 2.07 1.75
C VAL A 53 -11.63 3.30 1.32
N LYS A 54 -12.90 3.13 0.96
CA LYS A 54 -13.77 4.28 0.65
C LYS A 54 -13.82 5.27 1.80
N ASN A 55 -13.94 4.76 3.02
CA ASN A 55 -14.00 5.61 4.22
C ASN A 55 -12.71 6.40 4.41
N VAL A 56 -11.55 5.77 4.21
CA VAL A 56 -10.26 6.43 4.34
C VAL A 56 -10.05 7.46 3.23
N LEU A 57 -10.39 7.12 1.98
CA LEU A 57 -10.32 8.07 0.87
C LEU A 57 -11.13 9.33 1.16
N THR A 58 -12.34 9.16 1.67
CA THR A 58 -13.21 10.28 2.04
C THR A 58 -12.59 11.10 3.18
N ALA A 59 -12.10 10.45 4.22
CA ALA A 59 -11.49 11.12 5.37
C ALA A 59 -10.26 11.94 4.99
N LEU A 60 -9.46 11.45 4.05
CA LEU A 60 -8.24 12.11 3.58
C LEU A 60 -8.49 13.02 2.37
N ASN A 61 -9.71 13.05 1.84
CA ASN A 61 -10.06 13.77 0.62
C ASN A 61 -9.16 13.36 -0.57
N LEU A 62 -8.94 12.05 -0.71
CA LEU A 62 -8.16 11.46 -1.79
C LEU A 62 -9.09 10.78 -2.79
N LYS A 63 -8.57 10.54 -4.00
CA LYS A 63 -9.39 10.09 -5.13
C LYS A 63 -9.07 8.67 -5.59
N TYR A 64 -7.78 8.31 -5.63
CA TYR A 64 -7.33 7.04 -6.20
C TYR A 64 -6.78 6.12 -5.14
N ALA A 65 -7.04 4.82 -5.30
CA ALA A 65 -6.52 3.80 -4.40
C ALA A 65 -6.12 2.56 -5.20
N HIS A 66 -4.94 2.03 -4.88
CA HIS A 66 -4.43 0.78 -5.44
C HIS A 66 -4.09 -0.16 -4.31
N LEU A 67 -4.41 -1.44 -4.47
CA LEU A 67 -4.06 -2.48 -3.53
C LEU A 67 -2.72 -3.09 -3.94
N TYR A 68 -1.76 -3.09 -3.01
CA TYR A 68 -0.47 -3.73 -3.17
C TYR A 68 -0.44 -4.97 -2.29
N LEU A 69 -0.20 -6.13 -2.90
CA LEU A 69 -0.29 -7.43 -2.24
C LEU A 69 0.98 -8.24 -2.48
N ASN A 70 1.64 -8.65 -1.39
CA ASN A 70 2.72 -9.63 -1.41
C ASN A 70 2.29 -10.85 -0.59
N LEU A 71 2.32 -12.03 -1.18
CA LEU A 71 1.97 -13.29 -0.51
C LEU A 71 3.20 -14.02 0.02
N ALA A 72 4.39 -13.57 -0.35
CA ALA A 72 5.66 -14.14 0.10
C ALA A 72 6.58 -13.04 0.62
N VAL A 73 7.49 -13.42 1.53
CA VAL A 73 8.49 -12.52 2.10
C VAL A 73 9.72 -12.53 1.19
N GLU A 74 9.67 -11.75 0.12
CA GLU A 74 10.75 -11.62 -0.84
C GLU A 74 10.84 -10.17 -1.30
N LYS A 75 11.98 -9.81 -1.93
CA LYS A 75 12.16 -8.46 -2.47
C LYS A 75 11.46 -8.30 -3.83
N ASN A 76 10.17 -8.61 -3.87
CA ASN A 76 9.37 -8.55 -5.08
C ASN A 76 8.44 -7.35 -5.03
N THR A 77 9.01 -6.17 -5.15
CA THR A 77 8.30 -4.90 -5.19
C THR A 77 8.84 -4.06 -6.34
N PHE A 78 8.46 -2.80 -6.39
CA PHE A 78 9.01 -1.85 -7.36
C PHE A 78 10.48 -1.54 -7.13
N ARG A 79 11.11 -2.04 -6.06
CA ARG A 79 12.45 -1.72 -5.63
C ARG A 79 12.59 -0.23 -5.30
N ARG A 80 13.81 0.29 -5.25
CA ARG A 80 14.05 1.70 -4.97
C ARG A 80 13.53 2.54 -6.14
N HIS A 81 12.56 3.39 -5.87
CA HIS A 81 11.93 4.24 -6.86
C HIS A 81 11.39 5.51 -6.22
N LYS A 82 10.92 6.42 -7.04
CA LYS A 82 10.16 7.59 -6.63
C LYS A 82 8.87 7.65 -7.42
N ASP A 83 7.86 8.28 -6.84
CA ASP A 83 6.59 8.51 -7.52
C ASP A 83 6.51 9.94 -8.03
N GLU A 84 5.74 10.15 -9.08
CA GLU A 84 5.51 11.48 -9.65
C GLU A 84 4.42 12.24 -8.91
N ASP A 85 3.66 11.58 -8.04
CA ASP A 85 2.60 12.13 -7.22
C ASP A 85 2.89 11.92 -5.74
N ASP A 86 2.29 12.75 -4.90
CA ASP A 86 2.26 12.50 -3.46
C ASP A 86 1.47 11.24 -3.18
N VAL A 87 1.95 10.40 -2.25
CA VAL A 87 1.34 9.11 -1.92
C VAL A 87 1.04 9.05 -0.43
N TRP A 88 -0.16 8.60 -0.11
CA TRP A 88 -0.58 8.20 1.23
C TRP A 88 -0.75 6.69 1.20
N PHE A 89 0.05 5.98 1.98
CA PHE A 89 0.02 4.51 2.01
C PHE A 89 -0.48 4.04 3.37
N TRP A 90 -1.56 3.28 3.35
CA TRP A 90 -2.22 2.74 4.53
C TRP A 90 -1.95 1.24 4.60
N GLN A 91 -1.27 0.80 5.66
CA GLN A 91 -0.96 -0.61 5.86
C GLN A 91 -2.22 -1.32 6.35
N ALA A 92 -2.71 -2.28 5.56
CA ALA A 92 -3.93 -3.01 5.89
C ALA A 92 -3.64 -4.32 6.63
N GLN A 93 -2.69 -5.10 6.15
CA GLN A 93 -2.30 -6.38 6.74
C GLN A 93 -0.81 -6.57 6.61
N GLY A 94 -0.22 -7.32 7.56
CA GLY A 94 1.20 -7.64 7.53
C GLY A 94 2.08 -6.45 7.89
N ILE A 95 3.39 -6.67 7.80
CA ILE A 95 4.42 -5.72 8.23
C ILE A 95 5.36 -5.43 7.07
N THR A 96 5.67 -4.16 6.85
CA THR A 96 6.61 -3.72 5.81
C THR A 96 7.68 -2.81 6.40
N LYS A 97 8.85 -2.84 5.75
CA LYS A 97 9.93 -1.90 6.01
C LYS A 97 10.03 -0.93 4.85
N TRP A 98 9.99 0.36 5.18
CA TRP A 98 10.17 1.46 4.23
C TRP A 98 11.55 2.06 4.42
N GLN A 99 12.39 1.98 3.41
CA GLN A 99 13.75 2.50 3.42
C GLN A 99 13.82 3.75 2.56
N PHE A 100 14.27 4.85 3.17
CA PHE A 100 14.59 6.11 2.52
C PHE A 100 16.10 6.31 2.56
N ASP A 101 16.61 7.37 1.92
CA ASP A 101 18.06 7.58 1.87
C ASP A 101 18.70 7.75 3.26
N ASP A 102 18.00 8.43 4.17
CA ASP A 102 18.51 8.78 5.50
C ASP A 102 17.66 8.27 6.67
N GLU A 103 16.60 7.54 6.39
CA GLU A 103 15.75 7.02 7.46
C GLU A 103 15.03 5.75 7.01
N LYS A 104 14.57 4.96 7.97
CA LYS A 104 13.76 3.77 7.71
C LYS A 104 12.63 3.69 8.72
N HIS A 105 11.52 3.08 8.30
CA HIS A 105 10.34 2.92 9.13
C HIS A 105 9.71 1.55 8.92
N ILE A 106 9.18 1.00 10.00
CA ILE A 106 8.40 -0.24 9.98
C ILE A 106 6.93 0.15 10.10
N LEU A 107 6.11 -0.31 9.16
CA LEU A 107 4.66 -0.12 9.22
C LEU A 107 3.97 -1.40 9.64
N GLU A 108 3.00 -1.24 10.51
CA GLU A 108 2.11 -2.30 10.99
C GLU A 108 0.67 -1.98 10.57
N PRO A 109 -0.25 -2.97 10.62
CA PRO A 109 -1.65 -2.72 10.24
C PRO A 109 -2.24 -1.52 10.99
N GLY A 110 -2.85 -0.62 10.23
CA GLY A 110 -3.43 0.60 10.76
C GLY A 110 -2.57 1.84 10.59
N ASP A 111 -1.27 1.68 10.33
CA ASP A 111 -0.35 2.81 10.14
C ASP A 111 -0.53 3.45 8.78
N LEU A 112 -0.31 4.76 8.72
CA LEU A 112 -0.33 5.54 7.49
C LEU A 112 1.02 6.21 7.31
N ILE A 113 1.57 6.15 6.10
CA ILE A 113 2.75 6.91 5.73
C ILE A 113 2.44 7.85 4.56
N TYR A 114 2.84 9.10 4.69
CA TYR A 114 2.79 10.08 3.62
C TYR A 114 4.20 10.25 3.04
N VAL A 115 4.33 10.04 1.73
CA VAL A 115 5.59 10.20 1.01
C VAL A 115 5.36 11.24 -0.07
N PRO A 116 6.03 12.41 0.03
CA PRO A 116 5.95 13.42 -1.02
C PRO A 116 6.48 12.89 -2.35
N LYS A 117 5.97 13.44 -3.45
CA LYS A 117 6.48 13.11 -4.78
C LYS A 117 8.00 13.30 -4.85
N HIS A 118 8.63 12.51 -5.70
CA HIS A 118 10.07 12.58 -6.01
C HIS A 118 10.99 12.17 -4.85
N ILE A 119 10.46 11.57 -3.79
CA ILE A 119 11.27 11.02 -2.70
C ILE A 119 11.53 9.53 -2.98
N TYR A 120 12.79 9.16 -3.12
CA TYR A 120 13.17 7.76 -3.34
C TYR A 120 12.89 6.91 -2.13
N HIS A 121 12.31 5.75 -2.37
CA HIS A 121 11.99 4.78 -1.32
C HIS A 121 12.02 3.35 -1.87
N ASP A 122 12.20 2.42 -0.94
CA ASP A 122 12.21 0.98 -1.21
C ASP A 122 11.39 0.29 -0.11
N VAL A 123 10.39 -0.48 -0.49
CA VAL A 123 9.49 -1.15 0.44
C VAL A 123 9.77 -2.64 0.41
N THR A 124 10.05 -3.22 1.58
CA THR A 124 10.30 -4.65 1.73
C THR A 124 9.22 -5.26 2.61
N PRO A 125 8.47 -6.28 2.13
CA PRO A 125 7.55 -7.00 3.00
C PRO A 125 8.35 -7.86 3.98
N LEU A 126 8.03 -7.75 5.27
CA LEU A 126 8.63 -8.58 6.32
C LEU A 126 7.75 -9.79 6.63
N THR A 127 6.48 -9.73 6.26
CA THR A 127 5.50 -10.81 6.29
C THR A 127 4.68 -10.73 4.99
N PRO A 128 3.83 -11.72 4.67
CA PRO A 128 2.77 -11.48 3.70
C PRO A 128 2.03 -10.21 4.09
N ARG A 129 1.76 -9.35 3.11
CA ARG A 129 1.24 -8.01 3.42
C ARG A 129 0.22 -7.54 2.39
N ALA A 130 -0.63 -6.64 2.81
CA ALA A 130 -1.48 -5.87 1.92
C ALA A 130 -1.48 -4.42 2.37
N GLY A 131 -1.38 -3.51 1.43
CA GLY A 131 -1.39 -2.08 1.69
C GLY A 131 -2.15 -1.33 0.61
N ILE A 132 -2.63 -0.15 0.95
CA ILE A 132 -3.43 0.69 0.07
C ILE A 132 -2.63 1.94 -0.26
N SER A 133 -2.26 2.09 -1.52
CA SER A 133 -1.58 3.28 -2.03
C SER A 133 -2.64 4.24 -2.55
N MET A 134 -2.67 5.45 -2.01
CA MET A 134 -3.70 6.44 -2.31
C MET A 134 -3.08 7.73 -2.82
N SER A 135 -3.82 8.42 -3.69
CA SER A 135 -3.38 9.70 -4.26
C SER A 135 -4.56 10.60 -4.61
N LEU A 136 -4.24 11.82 -4.99
CA LEU A 136 -5.23 12.83 -5.42
C LEU A 136 -5.79 12.55 -6.82
#